data_42ce6ecfa83179ede8f45a189ece0b7a
#
_entry.id   42ce6ecfa83179ede8f45a189ece0b7a
#
_cell.length_a   1.000
_cell.length_b   1.000
_cell.length_c   1.000
_cell.angle_alpha   90.00
_cell.angle_beta   90.00
_cell.angle_gamma   90.00
#
_symmetry.space_group_name_H-M   'P 1'
#
loop_
_entity.id
_entity.type
_entity.pdbx_description
1 polymer ?
#
loop_
_entity_poly.entity_id
_entity_poly.type
_entity_poly.pdbx_seq_one_letter_code
_entity_poly.pdbx_strand_id
1 'polypeptide(L)'
;MKRTIRVLISGGGTGGHIFPAISIANAIKVKCPDAEILFVGADNRMEMEKVPAAGYPIKGLPVSGFNRSNPLANFKVLWRLWRSLRMARRIVRDFRPDVAVGVGGYASGPTLWAAAHRGVPTLIQEQNSYAGVTNKLLASKAHTICVAYDGMERFFPAEKLVLTGNPVRQDLCNEAL
;
A
#
# COMPACT_ATOMS: atom_id res chain seq x y z
N MET A 1 15.02 -4.33 25.93
CA MET A 1 14.22 -5.13 24.98
C MET A 1 14.16 -4.36 23.66
N LYS A 2 14.58 -4.97 22.53
CA LYS A 2 14.40 -4.34 21.21
C LYS A 2 12.89 -4.21 20.94
N ARG A 3 12.43 -2.99 20.65
CA ARG A 3 11.02 -2.75 20.28
C ARG A 3 10.72 -3.42 18.94
N THR A 4 9.69 -4.26 18.88
CA THR A 4 9.20 -4.88 17.65
C THR A 4 8.66 -3.79 16.72
N ILE A 5 9.15 -3.76 15.48
CA ILE A 5 8.69 -2.82 14.45
C ILE A 5 7.34 -3.32 13.88
N ARG A 6 6.37 -2.43 13.79
CA ARG A 6 5.05 -2.70 13.20
C ARG A 6 4.90 -2.02 11.87
N VAL A 7 4.70 -2.80 10.82
CA VAL A 7 4.58 -2.32 9.44
C VAL A 7 3.18 -2.59 8.91
N LEU A 8 2.51 -1.53 8.48
CA LEU A 8 1.22 -1.63 7.80
C LEU A 8 1.45 -1.53 6.30
N ILE A 9 1.07 -2.55 5.54
CA ILE A 9 1.23 -2.57 4.07
C ILE A 9 -0.15 -2.54 3.43
N SER A 10 -0.37 -1.63 2.49
CA SER A 10 -1.66 -1.51 1.80
C SER A 10 -1.50 -1.42 0.30
N GLY A 11 -2.33 -2.19 -0.37
CA GLY A 11 -2.40 -2.22 -1.82
C GLY A 11 -3.28 -3.36 -2.28
N GLY A 12 -3.50 -3.43 -3.58
CA GLY A 12 -4.27 -4.53 -4.12
C GLY A 12 -5.09 -4.17 -5.36
N GLY A 13 -6.02 -5.05 -5.67
CA GLY A 13 -6.88 -4.96 -6.85
C GLY A 13 -6.30 -5.66 -8.08
N THR A 14 -4.98 -5.75 -8.20
CA THR A 14 -4.28 -6.44 -9.29
C THR A 14 -3.00 -7.10 -8.80
N GLY A 15 -2.52 -8.11 -9.52
CA GLY A 15 -1.23 -8.77 -9.24
C GLY A 15 -0.06 -7.79 -9.23
N GLY A 16 -0.09 -6.77 -10.09
CA GLY A 16 0.95 -5.73 -10.16
C GLY A 16 1.14 -4.93 -8.87
N HIS A 17 0.15 -4.88 -7.98
CA HIS A 17 0.27 -4.27 -6.66
C HIS A 17 0.55 -5.30 -5.56
N ILE A 18 -0.07 -6.49 -5.65
CA ILE A 18 -0.03 -7.47 -4.57
C ILE A 18 1.34 -8.11 -4.45
N PHE A 19 1.93 -8.55 -5.56
CA PHE A 19 3.24 -9.21 -5.53
C PHE A 19 4.37 -8.28 -5.08
N PRO A 20 4.48 -7.02 -5.53
CA PRO A 20 5.39 -6.05 -4.92
C PRO A 20 5.18 -5.86 -3.43
N ALA A 21 3.93 -5.80 -2.96
CA ALA A 21 3.61 -5.66 -1.54
C ALA A 21 4.14 -6.86 -0.72
N ILE A 22 3.93 -8.08 -1.22
CA ILE A 22 4.44 -9.31 -0.59
C ILE A 22 5.98 -9.34 -0.62
N SER A 23 6.59 -8.94 -1.73
CA SER A 23 8.06 -8.87 -1.87
C SER A 23 8.66 -7.90 -0.85
N ILE A 24 8.05 -6.72 -0.65
CA ILE A 24 8.45 -5.76 0.38
C ILE A 24 8.32 -6.39 1.78
N ALA A 25 7.21 -7.06 2.07
CA ALA A 25 7.00 -7.73 3.36
C ALA A 25 8.07 -8.80 3.63
N ASN A 26 8.37 -9.63 2.64
CA ASN A 26 9.42 -10.66 2.73
C ASN A 26 10.80 -10.03 2.98
N ALA A 27 11.15 -8.97 2.26
CA ALA A 27 12.41 -8.25 2.45
C ALA A 27 12.53 -7.63 3.85
N ILE A 28 11.42 -7.11 4.38
CA ILE A 28 11.36 -6.61 5.77
C ILE A 28 11.60 -7.75 6.75
N LYS A 29 10.96 -8.90 6.55
CA LYS A 29 11.13 -10.08 7.42
C LYS A 29 12.55 -10.64 7.39
N VAL A 30 13.22 -10.60 6.26
CA VAL A 30 14.65 -10.99 6.16
C VAL A 30 15.53 -10.06 7.01
N LYS A 31 15.30 -8.76 6.94
CA LYS A 31 16.10 -7.76 7.68
C LYS A 31 15.69 -7.62 9.15
N CYS A 32 14.43 -7.81 9.46
CA CYS A 32 13.82 -7.66 10.78
C CYS A 32 12.86 -8.84 11.03
N PRO A 33 13.37 -10.03 11.41
CA PRO A 33 12.54 -11.24 11.57
C PRO A 33 11.38 -11.06 12.56
N ASP A 34 11.58 -10.24 13.59
CA ASP A 34 10.56 -9.96 14.61
C ASP A 34 9.53 -8.91 14.20
N ALA A 35 9.65 -8.29 13.00
CA ALA A 35 8.70 -7.28 12.56
C ALA A 35 7.28 -7.84 12.48
N GLU A 36 6.31 -7.12 13.06
CA GLU A 36 4.89 -7.41 12.89
C GLU A 36 4.38 -6.74 11.61
N ILE A 37 3.83 -7.52 10.69
CA ILE A 37 3.31 -7.01 9.42
C ILE A 37 1.81 -7.26 9.33
N LEU A 38 1.03 -6.21 9.04
CA LEU A 38 -0.40 -6.30 8.76
C LEU A 38 -0.68 -5.71 7.38
N PHE A 39 -1.41 -6.48 6.57
CA PHE A 39 -1.90 -5.99 5.29
C PHE A 39 -3.29 -5.38 5.39
N VAL A 40 -3.56 -4.43 4.49
CA VAL A 40 -4.90 -3.87 4.26
C VAL A 40 -5.18 -3.87 2.75
N GLY A 41 -6.22 -4.59 2.35
CA GLY A 41 -6.64 -4.74 0.96
C GLY A 41 -8.09 -4.35 0.73
N ALA A 42 -8.58 -4.51 -0.49
CA ALA A 42 -9.99 -4.35 -0.81
C ALA A 42 -10.72 -5.68 -0.60
N ASP A 43 -11.91 -5.61 0.03
CA ASP A 43 -12.78 -6.77 0.19
C ASP A 43 -13.09 -7.44 -1.15
N ASN A 44 -13.19 -8.77 -1.15
CA ASN A 44 -13.55 -9.59 -2.32
C ASN A 44 -12.58 -9.43 -3.52
N ARG A 45 -11.31 -9.15 -3.24
CA ARG A 45 -10.25 -9.07 -4.25
C ARG A 45 -9.19 -10.14 -3.98
N MET A 46 -8.34 -10.36 -4.99
CA MET A 46 -7.34 -11.43 -4.95
C MET A 46 -6.34 -11.30 -3.79
N GLU A 47 -6.14 -10.11 -3.25
CA GLU A 47 -5.28 -9.90 -2.08
C GLU A 47 -5.79 -10.63 -0.84
N MET A 48 -7.12 -10.79 -0.71
CA MET A 48 -7.72 -11.50 0.42
C MET A 48 -7.38 -13.00 0.44
N GLU A 49 -6.95 -13.54 -0.69
CA GLU A 49 -6.47 -14.94 -0.84
C GLU A 49 -4.93 -14.99 -0.88
N LYS A 50 -4.29 -14.17 -1.70
CA LYS A 50 -2.84 -14.24 -1.98
C LYS A 50 -1.98 -13.83 -0.78
N VAL A 51 -2.42 -12.84 0.00
CA VAL A 51 -1.67 -12.36 1.17
C VAL A 51 -1.66 -13.41 2.30
N PRO A 52 -2.80 -14.03 2.70
CA PRO A 52 -2.77 -15.14 3.65
C PRO A 52 -1.98 -16.35 3.15
N ALA A 53 -2.07 -16.67 1.86
CA ALA A 53 -1.28 -17.75 1.26
C ALA A 53 0.26 -17.49 1.36
N ALA A 54 0.66 -16.22 1.42
CA ALA A 54 2.04 -15.80 1.66
C ALA A 54 2.41 -15.72 3.17
N GLY A 55 1.50 -16.11 4.07
CA GLY A 55 1.73 -16.15 5.51
C GLY A 55 1.50 -14.83 6.26
N TYR A 56 0.82 -13.86 5.66
CA TYR A 56 0.58 -12.56 6.30
C TYR A 56 -0.90 -12.35 6.65
N PRO A 57 -1.20 -11.72 7.80
CA PRO A 57 -2.55 -11.31 8.15
C PRO A 57 -2.99 -10.13 7.26
N ILE A 58 -4.27 -10.12 6.89
CA ILE A 58 -4.88 -9.06 6.08
C ILE A 58 -6.23 -8.63 6.65
N LYS A 59 -6.55 -7.35 6.53
CA LYS A 59 -7.88 -6.77 6.78
C LYS A 59 -8.42 -6.15 5.50
N GLY A 60 -9.70 -6.42 5.20
CA GLY A 60 -10.36 -5.88 4.03
C GLY A 60 -11.03 -4.54 4.29
N LEU A 61 -11.09 -3.69 3.26
CA LEU A 61 -11.86 -2.45 3.21
C LEU A 61 -12.91 -2.53 2.09
N PRO A 62 -14.13 -2.02 2.31
CA PRO A 62 -15.20 -2.04 1.31
C PRO A 62 -15.01 -0.97 0.21
N VAL A 63 -13.80 -0.84 -0.29
CA VAL A 63 -13.45 0.12 -1.36
C VAL A 63 -13.83 -0.42 -2.73
N SER A 64 -14.20 0.49 -3.62
CA SER A 64 -14.41 0.19 -5.05
C SER A 64 -13.99 1.37 -5.90
N GLY A 65 -13.68 1.10 -7.18
CA GLY A 65 -13.38 2.15 -8.14
C GLY A 65 -14.60 3.00 -8.48
N PHE A 66 -14.35 4.22 -8.95
CA PHE A 66 -15.39 5.10 -9.49
C PHE A 66 -15.90 4.57 -10.83
N ASN A 67 -17.23 4.58 -10.99
CA ASN A 67 -17.85 4.27 -12.27
C ASN A 67 -17.84 5.53 -13.15
N ARG A 68 -17.09 5.50 -14.25
CA ARG A 68 -16.98 6.63 -15.18
C ARG A 68 -18.22 6.78 -16.06
N SER A 69 -18.99 5.71 -16.24
CA SER A 69 -20.16 5.68 -17.13
C SER A 69 -21.47 6.07 -16.45
N ASN A 70 -21.56 5.95 -15.11
CA ASN A 70 -22.77 6.24 -14.36
C ASN A 70 -22.46 7.06 -13.10
N PRO A 71 -22.65 8.40 -13.15
CA PRO A 71 -22.40 9.29 -12.01
C PRO A 71 -23.25 8.98 -10.77
N LEU A 72 -24.52 8.54 -10.96
CA LEU A 72 -25.41 8.19 -9.86
C LEU A 72 -24.96 6.96 -9.06
N ALA A 73 -24.25 6.04 -9.71
CA ALA A 73 -23.63 4.90 -9.03
C ALA A 73 -22.50 5.31 -8.07
N ASN A 74 -21.92 6.49 -8.27
CA ASN A 74 -20.84 7.00 -7.45
C ASN A 74 -21.28 7.42 -6.03
N PHE A 75 -22.56 7.64 -5.78
CA PHE A 75 -23.06 7.88 -4.41
C PHE A 75 -22.76 6.68 -3.48
N LYS A 76 -22.94 5.45 -3.98
CA LYS A 76 -22.56 4.23 -3.25
C LYS A 76 -21.03 4.14 -3.05
N VAL A 77 -20.25 4.62 -4.03
CA VAL A 77 -18.77 4.64 -3.94
C VAL A 77 -18.31 5.63 -2.87
N LEU A 78 -18.92 6.82 -2.78
CA LEU A 78 -18.60 7.81 -1.75
C LEU A 78 -18.94 7.28 -0.34
N TRP A 79 -20.08 6.62 -0.18
CA TRP A 79 -20.45 6.00 1.09
C TRP A 79 -19.46 4.88 1.49
N ARG A 80 -19.05 4.03 0.53
CA ARG A 80 -18.02 3.01 0.72
C ARG A 80 -16.67 3.62 1.09
N LEU A 81 -16.28 4.71 0.43
CA LEU A 81 -15.05 5.44 0.74
C LEU A 81 -15.07 5.98 2.17
N TRP A 82 -16.16 6.63 2.58
CA TRP A 82 -16.32 7.13 3.94
C TRP A 82 -16.23 5.99 4.98
N ARG A 83 -16.92 4.88 4.72
CA ARG A 83 -16.84 3.68 5.57
C ARG A 83 -15.41 3.11 5.62
N SER A 84 -14.73 3.06 4.50
CA SER A 84 -13.34 2.59 4.41
C SER A 84 -12.38 3.50 5.17
N LEU A 85 -12.56 4.82 5.12
CA LEU A 85 -11.78 5.77 5.92
C LEU A 85 -11.98 5.55 7.43
N ARG A 86 -13.22 5.31 7.88
CA ARG A 86 -13.48 4.99 9.30
C ARG A 86 -12.83 3.67 9.72
N MET A 87 -12.93 2.65 8.87
CA MET A 87 -12.30 1.34 9.13
C MET A 87 -10.78 1.45 9.12
N ALA A 88 -10.18 2.14 8.16
CA ALA A 88 -8.74 2.37 8.09
C ALA A 88 -8.22 3.10 9.33
N ARG A 89 -8.93 4.16 9.80
CA ARG A 89 -8.60 4.86 11.05
C ARG A 89 -8.61 3.92 12.26
N ARG A 90 -9.59 2.99 12.34
CA ARG A 90 -9.66 1.99 13.40
C ARG A 90 -8.49 1.01 13.31
N ILE A 91 -8.18 0.50 12.12
CA ILE A 91 -7.06 -0.42 11.89
C ILE A 91 -5.74 0.23 12.31
N VAL A 92 -5.47 1.46 11.87
CA VAL A 92 -4.24 2.20 12.23
C VAL A 92 -4.16 2.45 13.75
N ARG A 93 -5.29 2.83 14.38
CA ARG A 93 -5.35 3.04 15.83
C ARG A 93 -5.04 1.77 16.62
N ASP A 94 -5.63 0.66 16.20
CA ASP A 94 -5.58 -0.61 16.95
C ASP A 94 -4.23 -1.32 16.72
N PHE A 95 -3.72 -1.31 15.49
CA PHE A 95 -2.44 -1.92 15.14
C PHE A 95 -1.23 -1.06 15.57
N ARG A 96 -1.37 0.28 15.61
CA ARG A 96 -0.32 1.26 15.97
C ARG A 96 0.96 1.05 15.16
N PRO A 97 0.92 1.14 13.83
CA PRO A 97 2.09 0.94 12.99
C PRO A 97 3.15 2.01 13.24
N ASP A 98 4.42 1.61 13.14
CA ASP A 98 5.58 2.52 13.14
C ASP A 98 5.78 3.14 11.74
N VAL A 99 5.37 2.42 10.70
CA VAL A 99 5.41 2.88 9.30
C VAL A 99 4.25 2.26 8.51
N ALA A 100 3.76 2.99 7.52
CA ALA A 100 2.76 2.49 6.58
C ALA A 100 3.29 2.59 5.14
N VAL A 101 3.18 1.49 4.39
CA VAL A 101 3.63 1.36 3.00
C VAL A 101 2.41 1.20 2.09
N GLY A 102 2.32 2.03 1.07
CA GLY A 102 1.31 1.94 0.02
C GLY A 102 1.90 1.55 -1.32
N VAL A 103 1.38 0.51 -1.93
CA VAL A 103 1.82 0.04 -3.25
C VAL A 103 0.82 0.34 -4.36
N GLY A 104 -0.18 1.17 -4.07
CA GLY A 104 -1.24 1.52 -5.02
C GLY A 104 -2.51 0.67 -4.87
N GLY A 105 -3.49 0.94 -5.72
CA GLY A 105 -4.82 0.36 -5.62
C GLY A 105 -5.76 1.13 -4.69
N TYR A 106 -7.04 0.71 -4.66
CA TYR A 106 -8.09 1.48 -3.97
C TYR A 106 -7.96 1.46 -2.44
N ALA A 107 -7.46 0.39 -1.85
CA ALA A 107 -7.31 0.26 -0.39
C ALA A 107 -6.17 1.11 0.16
N SER A 108 -5.14 1.37 -0.65
CA SER A 108 -3.98 2.17 -0.27
C SER A 108 -4.37 3.61 0.08
N GLY A 109 -5.33 4.21 -0.64
CA GLY A 109 -5.81 5.56 -0.40
C GLY A 109 -6.27 5.79 1.04
N PRO A 110 -7.35 5.17 1.49
CA PRO A 110 -7.87 5.32 2.85
C PRO A 110 -6.85 4.92 3.92
N THR A 111 -6.05 3.89 3.68
CA THR A 111 -5.09 3.36 4.66
C THR A 111 -3.95 4.35 4.92
N LEU A 112 -3.26 4.81 3.87
CA LEU A 112 -2.16 5.76 4.03
C LEU A 112 -2.66 7.14 4.47
N TRP A 113 -3.84 7.54 3.99
CA TRP A 113 -4.45 8.77 4.48
C TRP A 113 -4.69 8.71 6.00
N ALA A 114 -5.23 7.59 6.52
CA ALA A 114 -5.45 7.40 7.94
C ALA A 114 -4.14 7.35 8.74
N ALA A 115 -3.10 6.70 8.20
CA ALA A 115 -1.77 6.63 8.80
C ALA A 115 -1.13 8.02 8.90
N ALA A 116 -1.10 8.77 7.79
CA ALA A 116 -0.53 10.11 7.74
C ALA A 116 -1.21 11.09 8.72
N HIS A 117 -2.56 11.03 8.85
CA HIS A 117 -3.30 11.87 9.78
C HIS A 117 -3.09 11.50 11.27
N ARG A 118 -2.47 10.37 11.55
CA ARG A 118 -2.04 9.99 12.90
C ARG A 118 -0.55 10.20 13.13
N GLY A 119 0.13 10.87 12.22
CA GLY A 119 1.57 11.12 12.31
C GLY A 119 2.44 9.88 12.07
N VAL A 120 1.87 8.79 11.52
CA VAL A 120 2.63 7.61 11.13
C VAL A 120 3.38 7.92 9.83
N PRO A 121 4.70 7.72 9.78
CA PRO A 121 5.47 7.85 8.55
C PRO A 121 4.92 6.97 7.44
N THR A 122 4.76 7.55 6.24
CA THR A 122 4.22 6.82 5.08
C THR A 122 5.22 6.77 3.94
N LEU A 123 5.29 5.61 3.29
CA LEU A 123 6.06 5.35 2.09
C LEU A 123 5.13 4.91 0.97
N ILE A 124 5.31 5.45 -0.22
CA ILE A 124 4.65 5.00 -1.44
C ILE A 124 5.67 4.25 -2.30
N GLN A 125 5.25 3.13 -2.89
CA GLN A 125 6.00 2.46 -3.95
C GLN A 125 5.15 2.49 -5.23
N GLU A 126 5.72 3.05 -6.30
CA GLU A 126 5.09 3.12 -7.63
C GLU A 126 5.84 2.21 -8.61
N GLN A 127 5.12 1.23 -9.16
CA GLN A 127 5.67 0.20 -10.03
C GLN A 127 5.68 0.59 -11.51
N ASN A 128 4.92 1.60 -11.88
CA ASN A 128 4.67 1.96 -13.27
C ASN A 128 5.40 3.24 -13.66
N SER A 129 5.72 3.39 -14.94
CA SER A 129 6.26 4.62 -15.52
C SER A 129 5.22 5.76 -15.60
N TYR A 130 3.95 5.45 -15.34
CA TYR A 130 2.86 6.42 -15.19
C TYR A 130 2.18 6.24 -13.84
N ALA A 131 2.26 7.25 -13.00
CA ALA A 131 1.81 7.17 -11.63
C ALA A 131 0.29 6.96 -11.51
N GLY A 132 -0.08 6.01 -10.64
CA GLY A 132 -1.47 5.74 -10.29
C GLY A 132 -2.12 6.94 -9.57
N VAL A 133 -3.43 7.12 -9.79
CA VAL A 133 -4.19 8.24 -9.22
C VAL A 133 -4.09 8.27 -7.69
N THR A 134 -4.20 7.11 -7.05
CA THR A 134 -4.09 7.00 -5.59
C THR A 134 -2.74 7.49 -5.08
N ASN A 135 -1.65 7.07 -5.72
CA ASN A 135 -0.30 7.46 -5.34
C ASN A 135 -0.07 8.97 -5.53
N LYS A 136 -0.58 9.55 -6.63
CA LYS A 136 -0.54 11.02 -6.86
C LYS A 136 -1.27 11.80 -5.77
N LEU A 137 -2.44 11.34 -5.34
CA LEU A 137 -3.22 12.00 -4.28
C LEU A 137 -2.54 11.94 -2.90
N LEU A 138 -1.77 10.89 -2.65
CA LEU A 138 -1.06 10.68 -1.38
C LEU A 138 0.33 11.32 -1.35
N ALA A 139 0.90 11.69 -2.50
CA ALA A 139 2.28 12.12 -2.65
C ALA A 139 2.69 13.28 -1.73
N SER A 140 1.83 14.30 -1.59
CA SER A 140 2.12 15.46 -0.75
C SER A 140 2.29 15.10 0.74
N LYS A 141 1.60 14.06 1.21
CA LYS A 141 1.63 13.59 2.60
C LYS A 141 2.63 12.46 2.84
N ALA A 142 3.13 11.83 1.80
CA ALA A 142 4.14 10.79 1.91
C ALA A 142 5.48 11.36 2.39
N HIS A 143 6.21 10.59 3.20
CA HIS A 143 7.57 10.91 3.61
C HIS A 143 8.57 10.53 2.52
N THR A 144 8.36 9.39 1.88
CA THR A 144 9.23 8.86 0.82
C THR A 144 8.38 8.23 -0.28
N ILE A 145 8.83 8.38 -1.53
CA ILE A 145 8.18 7.80 -2.69
C ILE A 145 9.23 7.01 -3.47
N CYS A 146 9.18 5.70 -3.33
CA CYS A 146 10.02 4.77 -4.09
C CYS A 146 9.42 4.55 -5.47
N VAL A 147 10.22 4.69 -6.51
CA VAL A 147 9.78 4.56 -7.90
C VAL A 147 10.60 3.53 -8.65
N ALA A 148 9.97 2.88 -9.62
CA ALA A 148 10.62 1.87 -10.45
C ALA A 148 11.37 2.46 -11.65
N TYR A 149 11.02 3.67 -12.07
CA TYR A 149 11.51 4.31 -13.28
C TYR A 149 11.96 5.73 -13.01
N ASP A 150 12.90 6.23 -13.82
CA ASP A 150 13.30 7.63 -13.85
C ASP A 150 12.21 8.54 -14.43
N GLY A 151 12.34 9.86 -14.27
CA GLY A 151 11.43 10.85 -14.83
C GLY A 151 10.08 10.92 -14.13
N MET A 152 10.02 10.46 -12.87
CA MET A 152 8.78 10.45 -12.07
C MET A 152 8.52 11.77 -11.34
N GLU A 153 9.42 12.74 -11.37
CA GLU A 153 9.26 14.11 -10.87
C GLU A 153 8.13 14.87 -11.54
N ARG A 154 7.72 14.47 -12.74
CA ARG A 154 6.50 14.96 -13.41
C ARG A 154 5.19 14.61 -12.68
N PHE A 155 5.23 13.67 -11.74
CA PHE A 155 4.07 13.19 -10.99
C PHE A 155 4.19 13.42 -9.49
N PHE A 156 5.42 13.50 -8.97
CA PHE A 156 5.72 13.49 -7.54
C PHE A 156 6.74 14.57 -7.17
N PRO A 157 6.71 15.07 -5.93
CA PRO A 157 7.74 15.99 -5.43
C PRO A 157 9.13 15.34 -5.51
N ALA A 158 10.06 16.01 -6.21
CA ALA A 158 11.39 15.46 -6.50
C ALA A 158 12.18 15.14 -5.22
N GLU A 159 12.04 15.97 -4.18
CA GLU A 159 12.73 15.81 -2.89
C GLU A 159 12.32 14.57 -2.10
N LYS A 160 11.21 13.91 -2.50
CA LYS A 160 10.72 12.69 -1.85
C LYS A 160 11.00 11.42 -2.66
N LEU A 161 11.50 11.58 -3.88
CA LEU A 161 11.72 10.47 -4.80
C LEU A 161 12.98 9.69 -4.48
N VAL A 162 12.86 8.37 -4.53
CA VAL A 162 13.99 7.43 -4.48
C VAL A 162 13.80 6.40 -5.59
N LEU A 163 14.73 6.31 -6.51
CA LEU A 163 14.75 5.28 -7.54
C LEU A 163 15.21 3.96 -6.93
N THR A 164 14.28 3.02 -6.76
CA THR A 164 14.54 1.72 -6.13
C THR A 164 14.38 0.53 -7.09
N GLY A 165 13.82 0.76 -8.27
CA GLY A 165 13.32 -0.32 -9.10
C GLY A 165 12.03 -0.94 -8.56
N ASN A 166 11.55 -1.97 -9.23
CA ASN A 166 10.39 -2.75 -8.78
C ASN A 166 10.80 -3.78 -7.72
N PRO A 167 10.04 -3.92 -6.63
CA PRO A 167 10.21 -5.05 -5.73
C PRO A 167 9.85 -6.36 -6.44
N VAL A 168 10.82 -7.23 -6.60
CA VAL A 168 10.65 -8.54 -7.21
C VAL A 168 10.69 -9.66 -6.16
N ARG A 169 10.13 -10.81 -6.51
CA ARG A 169 10.22 -11.99 -5.65
C ARG A 169 11.68 -12.47 -5.58
N GLN A 170 12.13 -12.80 -4.37
CA GLN A 170 13.54 -13.20 -4.16
C GLN A 170 13.90 -14.54 -4.81
N ASP A 171 12.92 -15.45 -4.97
CA ASP A 171 13.10 -16.68 -5.71
C ASP A 171 13.52 -16.46 -7.17
N LEU A 172 12.99 -15.40 -7.82
CA LEU A 172 13.38 -15.01 -9.18
C LEU A 172 14.78 -14.40 -9.27
N CYS A 173 15.28 -13.82 -8.19
CA CYS A 173 16.64 -13.27 -8.16
C CYS A 173 17.71 -14.37 -8.01
N ASN A 174 17.36 -15.48 -7.38
CA ASN A 174 18.30 -16.60 -7.13
C ASN A 174 18.45 -17.53 -8.35
N GLU A 175 17.50 -17.52 -9.30
CA GLU A 175 17.57 -18.30 -10.54
C GLU A 175 18.39 -17.61 -11.65
N ALA A 176 18.76 -16.33 -11.46
CA ALA A 176 19.48 -15.52 -12.44
C ALA A 176 21.02 -15.45 -12.21
N LEU A 177 21.56 -16.21 -11.25
CA LEU A 177 22.97 -16.40 -10.94
C LEU A 177 23.38 -17.84 -11.22
#